data_193924f33ec5fe67b75bbc6ea62273f6
#
_entry.id   193924f33ec5fe67b75bbc6ea62273f6
#
_cell.length_a   1.000
_cell.length_b   1.000
_cell.length_c   1.000
_cell.angle_alpha   90.00
_cell.angle_beta   90.00
_cell.angle_gamma   90.00
#
_symmetry.space_group_name_H-M   'P 1'
#
loop_
_entity.id
_entity.type
_entity.pdbx_description
1 polymer ?
#
loop_
_entity_poly.entity_id
_entity_poly.type
_entity_poly.pdbx_seq_one_letter_code
_entity_poly.pdbx_strand_id
1 'polypeptide(L)'
;MRKVFLFFDDLFQKFEFATFRPTFDSINRFIIVLVATKRTMDSSTQKSTIPKRMPSSLFERNLKTTNLLVRIGLQTSGDMISDIFRGKTADFNKSLLSKKNIFSTVETLKQLRGAAMKFGQLVSIDSQIIFTPEISKIVGQLRSSGYSMPPSQIKKILDKNWGKGWLKNFESFQVHPFAAASIGQVHRAKLKNGPELAIKIQFPNIRETIKNDMRTLRFLLNRSSLLPKGFNADYYFEICEEQLLAESEYTVEAENIKKYSNFFKDYEHLKVPTVVSEYSTDQILSMSYEEGSEFSFENSLSKSDRNRLVEVLIQLLLDEIFIFQFVQTDPNLANFLLKSEGFEIVLLDFGSCTNVTSETKNLYADLLDVGLTLDRKKIKNFLFQKGFLPDEMDMATNNLINQLIDTAIDELARNDNFDFANSKIFELIELEQLKEFQKIIPQTLLGADFVFIQRKILGFLLFFKSIEAKVPILKILKKYSLTFQNK
;
A
#
# COMPACT_ATOMS: atom_id res chain seq x y z
N MET A 1 3.46 -20.51 30.19
CA MET A 1 4.64 -19.94 30.84
C MET A 1 5.93 -20.73 30.56
N ARG A 2 6.01 -22.06 30.85
CA ARG A 2 7.23 -22.87 30.64
C ARG A 2 7.71 -22.91 29.16
N LYS A 3 6.79 -22.92 28.16
CA LYS A 3 7.12 -22.88 26.73
C LYS A 3 7.63 -21.50 26.26
N VAL A 4 7.14 -20.43 26.88
CA VAL A 4 7.60 -19.06 26.60
C VAL A 4 9.00 -18.84 27.17
N PHE A 5 9.28 -19.41 28.34
CA PHE A 5 10.61 -19.36 28.96
C PHE A 5 11.67 -20.10 28.12
N LEU A 6 11.33 -21.28 27.59
CA LEU A 6 12.22 -22.06 26.71
C LEU A 6 12.49 -21.35 25.37
N PHE A 7 11.49 -20.64 24.84
CA PHE A 7 11.66 -19.83 23.61
C PHE A 7 12.63 -18.66 23.83
N PHE A 8 12.52 -17.96 24.94
CA PHE A 8 13.43 -16.85 25.25
C PHE A 8 14.85 -17.34 25.60
N ASP A 9 14.99 -18.48 26.25
CA ASP A 9 16.31 -19.07 26.57
C ASP A 9 17.03 -19.52 25.29
N ASP A 10 16.31 -20.09 24.31
CA ASP A 10 16.86 -20.47 23.00
C ASP A 10 17.24 -19.21 22.15
N LEU A 11 16.43 -18.14 22.24
CA LEU A 11 16.71 -16.87 21.59
C LEU A 11 17.97 -16.19 22.17
N PHE A 12 18.15 -16.23 23.48
CA PHE A 12 19.32 -15.65 24.17
C PHE A 12 20.61 -16.47 23.96
N GLN A 13 20.51 -17.79 23.75
CA GLN A 13 21.66 -18.62 23.41
C GLN A 13 22.14 -18.42 21.95
N LYS A 14 21.24 -18.09 21.02
CA LYS A 14 21.57 -17.81 19.62
C LYS A 14 22.21 -16.44 19.36
N PHE A 15 21.98 -15.51 20.28
CA PHE A 15 22.62 -14.18 20.22
C PHE A 15 23.59 -14.09 21.41
N GLU A 16 24.89 -14.21 21.14
CA GLU A 16 25.98 -14.06 22.13
C GLU A 16 25.94 -12.69 22.86
N PHE A 17 24.98 -12.47 23.74
CA PHE A 17 25.01 -11.38 24.72
C PHE A 17 25.64 -11.90 26.04
N ALA A 18 26.94 -11.82 26.13
CA ALA A 18 27.76 -12.41 27.19
C ALA A 18 27.63 -11.77 28.58
N THR A 19 26.74 -10.81 28.84
CA THR A 19 26.73 -10.08 30.14
C THR A 19 25.38 -9.79 30.79
N PHE A 20 24.24 -10.29 30.30
CA PHE A 20 22.96 -10.00 30.94
C PHE A 20 22.07 -11.25 31.06
N ARG A 21 22.05 -11.88 32.24
CA ARG A 21 21.02 -12.87 32.60
C ARG A 21 19.87 -12.15 33.34
N PRO A 22 18.71 -11.95 32.70
CA PRO A 22 17.57 -11.36 33.39
C PRO A 22 17.01 -12.35 34.43
N THR A 23 16.74 -11.86 35.65
CA THR A 23 16.09 -12.64 36.69
C THR A 23 14.59 -12.82 36.36
N PHE A 24 13.96 -13.88 36.92
CA PHE A 24 12.55 -14.17 36.72
C PHE A 24 11.62 -12.97 37.04
N ASP A 25 12.05 -12.09 37.93
CA ASP A 25 11.34 -10.89 38.35
C ASP A 25 11.42 -9.76 37.26
N SER A 26 12.55 -9.65 36.58
CA SER A 26 12.72 -8.70 35.47
C SER A 26 11.89 -9.10 34.25
N ILE A 27 11.76 -10.39 33.97
CA ILE A 27 10.91 -10.92 32.88
C ILE A 27 9.43 -10.71 33.21
N ASN A 28 9.00 -10.97 34.45
CA ASN A 28 7.64 -10.70 34.86
C ASN A 28 7.30 -9.20 34.82
N ARG A 29 8.19 -8.32 35.24
CA ARG A 29 7.99 -6.87 35.13
C ARG A 29 7.90 -6.43 33.65
N PHE A 30 8.69 -7.03 32.76
CA PHE A 30 8.63 -6.75 31.32
C PHE A 30 7.30 -7.24 30.70
N ILE A 31 6.83 -8.44 31.08
CA ILE A 31 5.53 -8.96 30.63
C ILE A 31 4.37 -8.14 31.20
N ILE A 32 4.44 -7.70 32.46
CA ILE A 32 3.43 -6.82 33.06
C ILE A 32 3.40 -5.46 32.36
N VAL A 33 4.56 -4.89 32.01
CA VAL A 33 4.64 -3.65 31.23
C VAL A 33 4.10 -3.85 29.81
N LEU A 34 4.36 -4.99 29.18
CA LEU A 34 3.85 -5.32 27.84
C LEU A 34 2.34 -5.53 27.83
N VAL A 35 1.79 -6.17 28.86
CA VAL A 35 0.33 -6.38 29.03
C VAL A 35 -0.34 -5.06 29.44
N ALA A 36 0.28 -4.25 30.29
CA ALA A 36 -0.22 -2.94 30.65
C ALA A 36 -0.19 -1.95 29.47
N THR A 37 0.88 -1.96 28.65
CA THR A 37 0.94 -1.17 27.42
C THR A 37 -0.06 -1.65 26.37
N LYS A 38 -0.32 -2.95 26.25
CA LYS A 38 -1.37 -3.47 25.37
C LYS A 38 -2.77 -3.06 25.84
N ARG A 39 -3.05 -3.10 27.16
CA ARG A 39 -4.33 -2.63 27.73
C ARG A 39 -4.51 -1.10 27.63
N THR A 40 -3.44 -0.32 27.72
CA THR A 40 -3.50 1.14 27.51
C THR A 40 -3.57 1.52 26.04
N MET A 41 -3.11 0.67 25.11
CA MET A 41 -3.30 0.86 23.69
C MET A 41 -4.73 0.55 23.24
N ASP A 42 -5.37 -0.48 23.80
CA ASP A 42 -6.76 -0.83 23.49
C ASP A 42 -7.81 0.15 24.07
N SER A 43 -7.43 0.94 25.08
CA SER A 43 -8.30 1.97 25.66
C SER A 43 -8.09 3.39 25.10
N SER A 44 -7.10 3.59 24.20
CA SER A 44 -6.74 4.90 23.63
C SER A 44 -7.21 5.13 22.18
N THR A 45 -8.08 4.27 21.65
CA THR A 45 -8.51 4.32 20.24
C THR A 45 -9.60 5.37 19.95
N GLN A 46 -9.86 6.30 20.86
CA GLN A 46 -10.65 7.50 20.58
C GLN A 46 -10.02 8.75 21.18
N LYS A 47 -8.80 9.09 20.77
CA LYS A 47 -8.35 10.48 20.87
C LYS A 47 -8.90 11.20 19.65
N SER A 48 -10.00 11.95 19.84
CA SER A 48 -10.46 12.97 18.90
C SER A 48 -9.26 13.81 18.47
N THR A 49 -8.78 13.61 17.24
CA THR A 49 -7.77 14.45 16.63
C THR A 49 -8.35 15.85 16.52
N ILE A 50 -7.82 16.81 17.31
CA ILE A 50 -8.24 18.20 17.21
C ILE A 50 -8.02 18.63 15.76
N PRO A 51 -9.06 19.06 15.04
CA PRO A 51 -8.95 19.45 13.64
C PRO A 51 -7.94 20.60 13.52
N LYS A 52 -6.80 20.35 12.89
CA LYS A 52 -5.82 21.39 12.59
C LYS A 52 -6.09 21.96 11.21
N ARG A 53 -6.14 23.29 11.09
CA ARG A 53 -6.30 23.96 9.81
C ARG A 53 -5.21 23.52 8.83
N MET A 54 -5.63 22.97 7.70
CA MET A 54 -4.73 22.68 6.60
C MET A 54 -4.25 23.98 5.96
N PRO A 55 -2.94 24.09 5.61
CA PRO A 55 -2.44 25.22 4.86
C PRO A 55 -3.21 25.36 3.55
N SER A 56 -3.77 26.53 3.32
CA SER A 56 -4.67 26.81 2.19
C SER A 56 -3.98 27.50 1.02
N SER A 57 -2.72 27.90 1.18
CA SER A 57 -1.94 28.52 0.11
C SER A 57 -0.56 27.86 -0.05
N LEU A 58 -0.03 27.88 -1.28
CA LEU A 58 1.34 27.47 -1.58
C LEU A 58 2.36 28.19 -0.72
N PHE A 59 2.14 29.50 -0.49
CA PHE A 59 3.02 30.33 0.34
C PHE A 59 3.04 29.85 1.80
N GLU A 60 1.87 29.57 2.39
CA GLU A 60 1.76 29.09 3.77
C GLU A 60 2.42 27.71 3.94
N ARG A 61 2.27 26.81 2.96
CA ARG A 61 2.94 25.50 2.94
C ARG A 61 4.44 25.64 2.77
N ASN A 62 4.89 26.41 1.78
CA ASN A 62 6.31 26.64 1.53
C ASN A 62 7.00 27.30 2.72
N LEU A 63 6.38 28.30 3.35
CA LEU A 63 6.93 28.94 4.55
C LEU A 63 7.10 27.96 5.71
N LYS A 64 6.09 27.12 5.96
CA LYS A 64 6.17 26.09 7.01
C LYS A 64 7.25 25.04 6.69
N THR A 65 7.31 24.59 5.45
CA THR A 65 8.31 23.62 5.00
C THR A 65 9.72 24.21 5.05
N THR A 66 9.92 25.45 4.58
CA THR A 66 11.23 26.14 4.64
C THR A 66 11.68 26.36 6.08
N ASN A 67 10.80 26.85 6.94
CA ASN A 67 11.10 27.05 8.37
C ASN A 67 11.51 25.73 9.05
N LEU A 68 10.91 24.63 8.63
CA LEU A 68 11.22 23.32 9.17
C LEU A 68 12.55 22.78 8.64
N LEU A 69 12.83 22.93 7.34
CA LEU A 69 14.13 22.56 6.75
C LEU A 69 15.28 23.38 7.37
N VAL A 70 15.08 24.68 7.60
CA VAL A 70 16.02 25.54 8.30
C VAL A 70 16.21 25.07 9.75
N ARG A 71 15.14 24.69 10.44
CA ARG A 71 15.18 24.21 11.82
C ARG A 71 15.92 22.87 11.94
N ILE A 72 15.65 21.94 11.03
CA ILE A 72 16.39 20.66 10.94
C ILE A 72 17.86 20.93 10.63
N GLY A 73 18.16 21.80 9.66
CA GLY A 73 19.53 22.17 9.30
C GLY A 73 20.30 22.81 10.46
N LEU A 74 19.69 23.75 11.19
CA LEU A 74 20.30 24.39 12.36
C LEU A 74 20.49 23.42 13.54
N GLN A 75 19.51 22.54 13.80
CA GLN A 75 19.61 21.51 14.85
C GLN A 75 20.72 20.51 14.52
N THR A 76 20.75 20.02 13.28
CA THR A 76 21.77 19.07 12.82
C THR A 76 23.17 19.69 12.87
N SER A 77 23.31 20.96 12.47
CA SER A 77 24.57 21.69 12.57
C SER A 77 25.00 21.90 14.02
N GLY A 78 24.05 22.20 14.91
CA GLY A 78 24.32 22.35 16.35
C GLY A 78 24.80 21.06 17.01
N ASP A 79 24.17 19.92 16.67
CA ASP A 79 24.53 18.61 17.17
C ASP A 79 25.92 18.18 16.63
N MET A 80 26.20 18.43 15.33
CA MET A 80 27.53 18.19 14.72
C MET A 80 28.63 19.04 15.37
N ILE A 81 28.37 20.32 15.61
CA ILE A 81 29.33 21.20 16.28
C ILE A 81 29.59 20.72 17.72
N SER A 82 28.55 20.29 18.44
CA SER A 82 28.69 19.71 19.78
C SER A 82 29.53 18.42 19.78
N ASP A 83 29.33 17.54 18.79
CA ASP A 83 30.07 16.29 18.67
C ASP A 83 31.55 16.54 18.30
N ILE A 84 31.85 17.51 17.43
CA ILE A 84 33.21 17.95 17.10
C ILE A 84 33.90 18.51 18.35
N PHE A 85 33.24 19.38 19.14
CA PHE A 85 33.77 19.89 20.39
C PHE A 85 34.04 18.81 21.44
N ARG A 86 33.35 17.69 21.37
CA ARG A 86 33.54 16.52 22.24
C ARG A 86 34.55 15.49 21.69
N GLY A 87 35.24 15.82 20.59
CA GLY A 87 36.25 14.96 19.97
C GLY A 87 35.66 13.70 19.30
N LYS A 88 34.37 13.73 18.96
CA LYS A 88 33.70 12.65 18.21
C LYS A 88 33.66 13.00 16.74
N THR A 89 33.76 12.00 15.87
CA THR A 89 33.49 12.18 14.43
C THR A 89 32.02 12.54 14.26
N ALA A 90 31.77 13.71 13.67
CA ALA A 90 30.40 14.19 13.40
C ALA A 90 29.74 13.25 12.37
N ASP A 91 28.77 12.47 12.82
CA ASP A 91 27.99 11.59 11.97
C ASP A 91 26.60 12.23 11.74
N PHE A 92 26.43 12.79 10.55
CA PHE A 92 25.16 13.41 10.12
C PHE A 92 23.96 12.46 10.27
N ASN A 93 24.18 11.17 10.03
CA ASN A 93 23.14 10.14 10.10
C ASN A 93 22.71 9.87 11.56
N LYS A 94 23.67 9.85 12.49
CA LYS A 94 23.38 9.70 13.92
C LYS A 94 22.61 10.87 14.49
N SER A 95 22.91 12.09 14.01
CA SER A 95 22.22 13.31 14.42
C SER A 95 20.78 13.33 13.88
N LEU A 96 20.54 12.95 12.62
CA LEU A 96 19.20 12.84 12.02
C LEU A 96 18.32 11.78 12.69
N LEU A 97 18.91 10.65 13.09
CA LEU A 97 18.22 9.55 13.77
C LEU A 97 18.10 9.73 15.29
N SER A 98 18.56 10.86 15.84
CA SER A 98 18.30 11.16 17.26
C SER A 98 16.79 11.21 17.54
N LYS A 99 16.34 10.76 18.74
CA LYS A 99 14.91 10.75 19.12
C LYS A 99 14.21 12.08 18.87
N LYS A 100 14.94 13.19 18.99
CA LYS A 100 14.44 14.56 18.82
C LYS A 100 14.23 14.91 17.35
N ASN A 101 15.13 14.46 16.48
CA ASN A 101 15.06 14.69 15.03
C ASN A 101 14.07 13.76 14.34
N ILE A 102 13.94 12.51 14.80
CA ILE A 102 12.89 11.58 14.33
C ILE A 102 11.51 12.20 14.56
N PHE A 103 11.24 12.76 15.73
CA PHE A 103 9.95 13.41 15.99
C PHE A 103 9.70 14.61 15.05
N SER A 104 10.70 15.43 14.79
CA SER A 104 10.61 16.57 13.85
C SER A 104 10.41 16.08 12.42
N THR A 105 11.08 15.01 11.99
CA THR A 105 10.93 14.40 10.67
C THR A 105 9.54 13.81 10.49
N VAL A 106 9.01 13.10 11.49
CA VAL A 106 7.64 12.56 11.47
C VAL A 106 6.61 13.68 11.38
N GLU A 107 6.76 14.77 12.13
CA GLU A 107 5.84 15.93 12.04
C GLU A 107 5.89 16.60 10.67
N THR A 108 7.06 16.60 10.02
CA THR A 108 7.20 17.09 8.62
C THR A 108 6.51 16.16 7.63
N LEU A 109 6.79 14.87 7.73
CA LEU A 109 6.18 13.87 6.87
C LEU A 109 4.65 13.87 7.02
N LYS A 110 4.13 14.14 8.22
CA LYS A 110 2.69 14.36 8.44
C LYS A 110 2.12 15.56 7.68
N GLN A 111 2.91 16.61 7.47
CA GLN A 111 2.48 17.77 6.67
C GLN A 111 2.49 17.47 5.16
N LEU A 112 3.40 16.57 4.70
CA LEU A 112 3.49 16.05 3.35
C LEU A 112 2.59 14.81 3.15
N ARG A 113 1.51 14.71 3.90
CA ARG A 113 0.71 13.52 4.12
C ARG A 113 0.42 12.70 2.85
N GLY A 114 -0.13 13.32 1.81
CA GLY A 114 -0.45 12.63 0.57
C GLY A 114 0.79 12.02 -0.07
N ALA A 115 1.85 12.82 -0.27
CA ALA A 115 3.11 12.40 -0.84
C ALA A 115 3.81 11.32 0.00
N ALA A 116 3.92 11.54 1.32
CA ALA A 116 4.59 10.61 2.22
C ALA A 116 3.81 9.29 2.39
N MET A 117 2.47 9.35 2.48
CA MET A 117 1.62 8.15 2.54
C MET A 117 1.71 7.32 1.25
N LYS A 118 1.54 7.96 0.09
CA LYS A 118 1.57 7.26 -1.20
C LYS A 118 2.95 6.67 -1.48
N PHE A 119 4.02 7.44 -1.25
CA PHE A 119 5.38 6.92 -1.35
C PHE A 119 5.60 5.74 -0.41
N GLY A 120 5.17 5.85 0.86
CA GLY A 120 5.25 4.75 1.81
C GLY A 120 4.44 3.52 1.39
N GLN A 121 3.25 3.70 0.81
CA GLN A 121 2.46 2.61 0.24
C GLN A 121 3.17 1.95 -0.94
N LEU A 122 3.70 2.76 -1.88
CA LEU A 122 4.42 2.27 -3.04
C LEU A 122 5.64 1.46 -2.63
N VAL A 123 6.45 2.00 -1.75
CA VAL A 123 7.68 1.36 -1.29
C VAL A 123 7.38 0.19 -0.33
N SER A 124 6.30 0.21 0.49
CA SER A 124 6.00 -0.87 1.44
C SER A 124 5.56 -2.17 0.78
N ILE A 125 4.96 -2.13 -0.39
CA ILE A 125 4.57 -3.34 -1.14
C ILE A 125 5.83 -4.02 -1.69
N ASP A 126 6.76 -3.22 -2.25
CA ASP A 126 8.02 -3.72 -2.75
C ASP A 126 9.03 -4.01 -1.63
N SER A 127 8.78 -3.52 -0.43
CA SER A 127 9.73 -3.42 0.67
C SER A 127 9.31 -4.07 1.99
N GLN A 128 8.36 -4.99 2.02
CA GLN A 128 8.32 -5.93 3.17
C GLN A 128 9.69 -6.57 3.40
N ILE A 129 10.59 -6.42 2.43
CA ILE A 129 11.96 -6.89 2.36
C ILE A 129 12.99 -5.80 2.73
N ILE A 130 12.65 -4.50 2.72
CA ILE A 130 13.66 -3.42 2.67
C ILE A 130 13.59 -2.45 3.86
N PHE A 131 12.46 -2.29 4.53
CA PHE A 131 12.36 -1.29 5.60
C PHE A 131 12.89 -1.77 6.93
N THR A 132 13.74 -0.95 7.55
CA THR A 132 14.04 -1.13 8.97
C THR A 132 12.76 -0.98 9.80
N PRO A 133 12.68 -1.60 10.99
CA PRO A 133 11.54 -1.48 11.90
C PRO A 133 11.16 -0.02 12.19
N GLU A 134 12.13 0.88 12.18
CA GLU A 134 11.95 2.32 12.41
C GLU A 134 11.16 2.98 11.28
N ILE A 135 11.46 2.65 10.03
CA ILE A 135 10.76 3.19 8.86
C ILE A 135 9.34 2.64 8.79
N SER A 136 9.16 1.34 9.02
CA SER A 136 7.83 0.71 9.10
C SER A 136 6.96 1.39 10.17
N LYS A 137 7.54 1.76 11.31
CA LYS A 137 6.86 2.50 12.37
C LYS A 137 6.49 3.93 11.95
N ILE A 138 7.39 4.62 11.24
CA ILE A 138 7.12 5.97 10.72
C ILE A 138 5.97 5.93 9.70
N VAL A 139 6.02 5.02 8.74
CA VAL A 139 4.97 4.83 7.73
C VAL A 139 3.64 4.46 8.39
N GLY A 140 3.65 3.55 9.37
CA GLY A 140 2.46 3.21 10.16
C GLY A 140 1.86 4.41 10.90
N GLN A 141 2.69 5.27 11.51
CA GLN A 141 2.22 6.49 12.16
C GLN A 141 1.67 7.53 11.17
N LEU A 142 2.17 7.58 9.95
CA LEU A 142 1.63 8.45 8.91
C LEU A 142 0.23 8.00 8.47
N ARG A 143 -0.01 6.69 8.41
CA ARG A 143 -1.33 6.12 8.09
C ARG A 143 -2.38 6.43 9.15
N SER A 144 -2.02 6.36 10.44
CA SER A 144 -2.94 6.53 11.57
C SER A 144 -3.17 7.97 12.02
N SER A 145 -2.27 8.90 11.71
CA SER A 145 -2.30 10.29 12.21
C SER A 145 -2.81 11.28 11.17
N GLY A 146 -4.09 11.16 10.77
CA GLY A 146 -4.67 12.06 9.78
C GLY A 146 -5.08 13.43 10.33
N TYR A 147 -4.51 14.51 9.79
CA TYR A 147 -5.15 15.82 9.92
C TYR A 147 -6.48 15.82 9.15
N SER A 148 -7.56 16.22 9.79
CA SER A 148 -8.83 16.49 9.12
C SER A 148 -9.00 17.98 8.86
N MET A 149 -9.66 18.35 7.76
CA MET A 149 -10.02 19.76 7.53
C MET A 149 -11.02 20.22 8.58
N PRO A 150 -10.85 21.42 9.13
CA PRO A 150 -11.85 21.98 10.01
C PRO A 150 -13.15 22.28 9.25
N PRO A 151 -14.32 22.24 9.92
CA PRO A 151 -15.63 22.45 9.31
C PRO A 151 -15.73 23.71 8.45
N SER A 152 -15.04 24.77 8.82
CA SER A 152 -15.03 26.03 8.07
C SER A 152 -14.34 25.93 6.71
N GLN A 153 -13.30 25.07 6.57
CA GLN A 153 -12.65 24.80 5.27
C GLN A 153 -13.55 23.92 4.39
N ILE A 154 -14.15 22.89 4.97
CA ILE A 154 -15.11 22.03 4.25
C ILE A 154 -16.24 22.87 3.70
N LYS A 155 -16.87 23.70 4.55
CA LYS A 155 -17.96 24.59 4.12
C LYS A 155 -17.53 25.48 2.94
N LYS A 156 -16.32 26.05 2.96
CA LYS A 156 -15.83 26.89 1.85
C LYS A 156 -15.69 26.12 0.54
N ILE A 157 -15.22 24.87 0.60
CA ILE A 157 -15.09 24.01 -0.59
C ILE A 157 -16.47 23.66 -1.13
N LEU A 158 -17.40 23.27 -0.25
CA LEU A 158 -18.77 22.92 -0.63
C LEU A 158 -19.55 24.13 -1.17
N ASP A 159 -19.43 25.30 -0.52
CA ASP A 159 -20.06 26.54 -1.00
C ASP A 159 -19.52 26.96 -2.38
N LYS A 160 -18.22 26.71 -2.66
CA LYS A 160 -17.61 27.01 -3.96
C LYS A 160 -18.11 26.06 -5.06
N ASN A 161 -18.24 24.79 -4.76
CA ASN A 161 -18.53 23.76 -5.76
C ASN A 161 -20.04 23.53 -5.95
N TRP A 162 -20.85 23.61 -4.87
CA TRP A 162 -22.28 23.33 -4.90
C TRP A 162 -23.14 24.59 -4.75
N GLY A 163 -22.51 25.75 -4.54
CA GLY A 163 -23.20 27.01 -4.28
C GLY A 163 -23.66 27.16 -2.82
N LYS A 164 -23.96 28.40 -2.42
CA LYS A 164 -24.48 28.67 -1.07
C LYS A 164 -25.85 28.03 -0.88
N GLY A 165 -26.08 27.43 0.29
CA GLY A 165 -27.37 26.79 0.62
C GLY A 165 -27.51 25.33 0.16
N TRP A 166 -26.41 24.70 -0.29
CA TRP A 166 -26.37 23.30 -0.70
C TRP A 166 -26.92 22.33 0.36
N LEU A 167 -26.76 22.67 1.65
CA LEU A 167 -27.21 21.83 2.77
C LEU A 167 -28.72 21.57 2.76
N LYS A 168 -29.53 22.42 2.11
CA LYS A 168 -30.98 22.22 1.98
C LYS A 168 -31.37 20.94 1.24
N ASN A 169 -30.48 20.40 0.40
CA ASN A 169 -30.72 19.19 -0.38
C ASN A 169 -30.41 17.91 0.44
N PHE A 170 -29.79 18.05 1.57
CA PHE A 170 -29.39 16.94 2.44
C PHE A 170 -30.32 16.85 3.66
N GLU A 171 -30.66 15.61 4.05
CA GLU A 171 -31.31 15.32 5.34
C GLU A 171 -30.26 15.43 6.46
N SER A 172 -29.06 14.91 6.20
CA SER A 172 -27.92 15.00 7.12
C SER A 172 -26.60 15.07 6.37
N PHE A 173 -25.62 15.75 6.96
CA PHE A 173 -24.24 15.82 6.50
C PHE A 173 -23.30 15.72 7.71
N GLN A 174 -22.50 14.66 7.77
CA GLN A 174 -21.52 14.47 8.83
C GLN A 174 -20.31 15.35 8.57
N VAL A 175 -20.16 16.41 9.37
CA VAL A 175 -19.07 17.39 9.22
C VAL A 175 -17.71 16.78 9.55
N HIS A 176 -17.65 15.77 10.44
CA HIS A 176 -16.45 15.02 10.72
C HIS A 176 -16.30 13.89 9.71
N PRO A 177 -15.11 13.73 9.09
CA PRO A 177 -14.88 12.65 8.15
C PRO A 177 -14.92 11.31 8.87
N PHE A 178 -15.49 10.30 8.24
CA PHE A 178 -15.44 8.92 8.74
C PHE A 178 -14.23 8.15 8.19
N ALA A 179 -13.65 8.61 7.05
CA ALA A 179 -12.46 8.01 6.48
C ALA A 179 -11.51 9.08 5.93
N ALA A 180 -10.24 8.70 5.83
CA ALA A 180 -9.21 9.51 5.23
C ALA A 180 -8.87 8.97 3.84
N ALA A 181 -8.64 9.89 2.87
CA ALA A 181 -8.05 9.57 1.58
C ALA A 181 -6.62 10.10 1.51
N SER A 182 -5.82 9.63 0.52
CA SER A 182 -4.44 10.10 0.32
C SER A 182 -4.36 11.62 0.17
N ILE A 183 -5.26 12.21 -0.59
CA ILE A 183 -5.29 13.63 -0.93
C ILE A 183 -6.57 14.36 -0.48
N GLY A 184 -7.38 13.74 0.37
CA GLY A 184 -8.66 14.27 0.81
C GLY A 184 -9.20 13.58 2.06
N GLN A 185 -10.49 13.70 2.25
CA GLN A 185 -11.24 13.05 3.32
C GLN A 185 -12.65 12.70 2.87
N VAL A 186 -13.26 11.71 3.50
CA VAL A 186 -14.56 11.17 3.12
C VAL A 186 -15.60 11.47 4.20
N HIS A 187 -16.74 12.03 3.79
CA HIS A 187 -17.87 12.39 4.65
C HIS A 187 -19.09 11.55 4.31
N ARG A 188 -19.86 11.17 5.32
CA ARG A 188 -21.17 10.53 5.12
C ARG A 188 -22.25 11.60 5.09
N ALA A 189 -23.16 11.49 4.14
CA ALA A 189 -24.29 12.37 4.02
C ALA A 189 -25.53 11.59 3.54
N LYS A 190 -26.72 12.11 3.80
CA LYS A 190 -27.96 11.54 3.31
C LYS A 190 -28.76 12.59 2.56
N LEU A 191 -29.14 12.29 1.33
CA LEU A 191 -30.03 13.14 0.53
C LEU A 191 -31.47 13.09 1.09
N LYS A 192 -32.21 14.19 1.03
CA LYS A 192 -33.58 14.27 1.56
C LYS A 192 -34.54 13.22 0.99
N ASN A 193 -34.41 12.93 -0.29
CA ASN A 193 -35.24 11.95 -0.98
C ASN A 193 -34.39 10.97 -1.78
N GLY A 194 -33.25 10.55 -1.23
CA GLY A 194 -32.30 9.72 -1.94
C GLY A 194 -31.45 8.86 -1.02
N PRO A 195 -30.43 8.24 -1.60
CA PRO A 195 -29.55 7.34 -0.89
C PRO A 195 -28.61 8.06 0.08
N GLU A 196 -28.00 7.30 0.96
CA GLU A 196 -26.80 7.72 1.68
C GLU A 196 -25.60 7.80 0.74
N LEU A 197 -24.76 8.80 0.95
CA LEU A 197 -23.60 9.10 0.13
C LEU A 197 -22.31 9.05 0.93
N ALA A 198 -21.26 8.55 0.28
CA ALA A 198 -19.87 8.80 0.62
C ALA A 198 -19.38 9.96 -0.25
N ILE A 199 -18.96 11.04 0.38
CA ILE A 199 -18.54 12.27 -0.29
C ILE A 199 -17.05 12.49 -0.03
N LYS A 200 -16.22 12.23 -1.05
CA LYS A 200 -14.78 12.40 -1.04
C LYS A 200 -14.46 13.85 -1.41
N ILE A 201 -13.82 14.59 -0.51
CA ILE A 201 -13.53 16.02 -0.65
C ILE A 201 -12.01 16.21 -0.62
N GLN A 202 -11.45 16.83 -1.67
CA GLN A 202 -10.01 17.10 -1.77
C GLN A 202 -9.55 18.15 -0.77
N PHE A 203 -8.29 18.02 -0.34
CA PHE A 203 -7.61 19.09 0.38
C PHE A 203 -7.41 20.30 -0.53
N PRO A 204 -7.47 21.54 0.01
CA PRO A 204 -7.34 22.73 -0.81
C PRO A 204 -6.01 22.75 -1.57
N ASN A 205 -6.07 23.09 -2.87
CA ASN A 205 -4.93 23.29 -3.76
C ASN A 205 -3.95 22.10 -3.79
N ILE A 206 -4.45 20.89 -3.58
CA ILE A 206 -3.58 19.69 -3.48
C ILE A 206 -2.79 19.47 -4.77
N ARG A 207 -3.43 19.60 -5.94
CA ARG A 207 -2.81 19.38 -7.25
C ARG A 207 -1.58 20.27 -7.47
N GLU A 208 -1.67 21.54 -7.06
CA GLU A 208 -0.59 22.52 -7.19
C GLU A 208 0.57 22.25 -6.22
N THR A 209 0.30 21.57 -5.11
CA THR A 209 1.29 21.30 -4.08
C THR A 209 2.02 19.97 -4.26
N ILE A 210 1.44 19.00 -4.98
CA ILE A 210 2.01 17.64 -5.15
C ILE A 210 3.49 17.70 -5.57
N LYS A 211 3.83 18.47 -6.60
CA LYS A 211 5.22 18.58 -7.07
C LYS A 211 6.18 19.10 -6.02
N ASN A 212 5.75 20.09 -5.22
CA ASN A 212 6.57 20.67 -4.18
C ASN A 212 6.68 19.71 -2.98
N ASP A 213 5.58 19.04 -2.63
CA ASP A 213 5.55 18.05 -1.57
C ASP A 213 6.48 16.86 -1.92
N MET A 214 6.46 16.40 -3.19
CA MET A 214 7.36 15.36 -3.69
C MET A 214 8.83 15.78 -3.69
N ARG A 215 9.15 17.00 -4.13
CA ARG A 215 10.52 17.54 -4.06
C ARG A 215 11.02 17.61 -2.61
N THR A 216 10.18 18.03 -1.69
CA THR A 216 10.51 18.09 -0.27
C THR A 216 10.73 16.70 0.30
N LEU A 217 9.87 15.74 -0.02
CA LEU A 217 10.00 14.34 0.39
C LEU A 217 11.30 13.73 -0.14
N ARG A 218 11.59 13.91 -1.44
CA ARG A 218 12.82 13.47 -2.10
C ARG A 218 14.07 14.04 -1.40
N PHE A 219 14.07 15.35 -1.11
CA PHE A 219 15.17 16.00 -0.41
C PHE A 219 15.40 15.40 0.98
N LEU A 220 14.30 15.18 1.75
CA LEU A 220 14.40 14.61 3.10
C LEU A 220 14.89 13.17 3.08
N LEU A 221 14.35 12.34 2.20
CA LEU A 221 14.70 10.91 2.14
C LEU A 221 16.12 10.69 1.59
N ASN A 222 16.55 11.42 0.56
CA ASN A 222 17.90 11.30 0.01
C ASN A 222 19.00 11.79 0.97
N ARG A 223 18.66 12.71 1.89
CA ARG A 223 19.57 13.18 2.95
C ARG A 223 19.52 12.32 4.20
N SER A 224 18.50 11.49 4.36
CA SER A 224 18.39 10.54 5.44
C SER A 224 19.03 9.21 5.03
N SER A 225 19.57 8.46 5.98
CA SER A 225 20.01 7.07 5.74
C SER A 225 18.82 6.10 5.83
N LEU A 226 17.60 6.58 5.60
CA LEU A 226 16.39 5.78 5.71
C LEU A 226 16.21 4.84 4.50
N LEU A 227 16.76 5.21 3.35
CA LEU A 227 16.70 4.38 2.15
C LEU A 227 17.93 3.46 2.07
N PRO A 228 17.77 2.18 1.68
CA PRO A 228 18.85 1.25 1.50
C PRO A 228 19.87 1.74 0.45
N LYS A 229 21.13 1.39 0.61
CA LYS A 229 22.16 1.66 -0.41
C LYS A 229 21.81 0.91 -1.70
N GLY A 230 21.82 1.62 -2.82
CA GLY A 230 21.48 1.05 -4.14
C GLY A 230 19.99 1.02 -4.47
N PHE A 231 19.12 1.51 -3.57
CA PHE A 231 17.69 1.64 -3.85
C PHE A 231 17.43 2.79 -4.85
N ASN A 232 16.76 2.48 -5.96
CA ASN A 232 16.41 3.48 -6.97
C ASN A 232 15.20 4.32 -6.54
N ALA A 233 15.41 5.21 -5.57
CA ALA A 233 14.37 6.06 -5.03
C ALA A 233 13.73 6.99 -6.08
N ASP A 234 14.49 7.41 -7.06
CA ASP A 234 14.03 8.36 -8.09
C ASP A 234 12.89 7.79 -8.90
N TYR A 235 12.97 6.52 -9.29
CA TYR A 235 11.90 5.79 -9.95
C TYR A 235 10.59 5.79 -9.14
N TYR A 236 10.67 5.52 -7.83
CA TYR A 236 9.49 5.53 -6.96
C TYR A 236 8.93 6.94 -6.74
N PHE A 237 9.77 7.96 -6.74
CA PHE A 237 9.30 9.35 -6.66
C PHE A 237 8.52 9.76 -7.90
N GLU A 238 8.98 9.39 -9.09
CA GLU A 238 8.29 9.68 -10.35
C GLU A 238 6.93 9.00 -10.40
N ILE A 239 6.87 7.70 -10.16
CA ILE A 239 5.60 6.95 -10.11
C ILE A 239 4.65 7.54 -9.05
N CYS A 240 5.17 7.89 -7.87
CA CYS A 240 4.35 8.48 -6.80
C CYS A 240 3.75 9.81 -7.22
N GLU A 241 4.55 10.66 -7.88
CA GLU A 241 4.08 11.96 -8.39
C GLU A 241 2.98 11.77 -9.45
N GLU A 242 3.18 10.90 -10.42
CA GLU A 242 2.20 10.57 -11.45
C GLU A 242 0.90 10.03 -10.86
N GLN A 243 0.97 9.09 -9.94
CA GLN A 243 -0.22 8.55 -9.28
C GLN A 243 -0.98 9.59 -8.46
N LEU A 244 -0.28 10.45 -7.70
CA LEU A 244 -0.93 11.50 -6.94
C LEU A 244 -1.60 12.54 -7.84
N LEU A 245 -0.98 12.86 -8.99
CA LEU A 245 -1.59 13.75 -9.97
C LEU A 245 -2.84 13.11 -10.58
N ALA A 246 -2.81 11.83 -10.92
CA ALA A 246 -3.98 11.10 -11.39
C ALA A 246 -5.09 11.05 -10.34
N GLU A 247 -4.78 10.70 -9.08
CA GLU A 247 -5.74 10.70 -7.97
C GLU A 247 -6.35 12.10 -7.70
N SER A 248 -5.67 13.18 -8.12
CA SER A 248 -6.18 14.54 -7.95
C SER A 248 -7.28 14.93 -8.96
N GLU A 249 -7.64 14.04 -9.87
CA GLU A 249 -8.68 14.26 -10.87
C GLU A 249 -9.93 13.44 -10.57
N TYR A 250 -10.79 13.92 -9.66
CA TYR A 250 -11.99 13.18 -9.24
C TYR A 250 -12.99 12.93 -10.36
N THR A 251 -12.96 13.72 -11.42
CA THR A 251 -13.76 13.46 -12.64
C THR A 251 -13.29 12.19 -13.33
N VAL A 252 -11.99 11.95 -13.41
CA VAL A 252 -11.42 10.73 -13.99
C VAL A 252 -11.73 9.52 -13.08
N GLU A 253 -11.61 9.67 -11.76
CA GLU A 253 -11.99 8.62 -10.82
C GLU A 253 -13.47 8.24 -10.97
N ALA A 254 -14.37 9.23 -11.11
CA ALA A 254 -15.80 9.01 -11.36
C ALA A 254 -16.05 8.22 -12.66
N GLU A 255 -15.32 8.52 -13.73
CA GLU A 255 -15.43 7.79 -15.00
C GLU A 255 -14.91 6.37 -14.88
N ASN A 256 -13.81 6.15 -14.15
CA ASN A 256 -13.28 4.83 -13.87
C ASN A 256 -14.29 3.97 -13.08
N ILE A 257 -14.95 4.54 -12.07
CA ILE A 257 -16.03 3.85 -11.34
C ILE A 257 -17.14 3.42 -12.32
N LYS A 258 -17.56 4.31 -13.23
CA LYS A 258 -18.59 3.99 -14.23
C LYS A 258 -18.14 2.89 -15.19
N LYS A 259 -16.87 2.87 -15.61
CA LYS A 259 -16.31 1.77 -16.41
C LYS A 259 -16.40 0.44 -15.67
N TYR A 260 -15.93 0.39 -14.41
CA TYR A 260 -16.01 -0.81 -13.59
C TYR A 260 -17.45 -1.25 -13.31
N SER A 261 -18.37 -0.30 -13.10
CA SER A 261 -19.80 -0.60 -13.00
C SER A 261 -20.33 -1.31 -14.25
N ASN A 262 -19.84 -0.94 -15.44
CA ASN A 262 -20.20 -1.63 -16.69
C ASN A 262 -19.53 -3.00 -16.79
N PHE A 263 -18.27 -3.14 -16.38
CA PHE A 263 -17.56 -4.41 -16.37
C PHE A 263 -18.22 -5.42 -15.43
N PHE A 264 -18.72 -4.97 -14.29
CA PHE A 264 -19.29 -5.84 -13.25
C PHE A 264 -20.77 -6.17 -13.42
N LYS A 265 -21.42 -5.75 -14.52
CA LYS A 265 -22.85 -6.02 -14.73
C LYS A 265 -23.24 -7.48 -14.61
N ASP A 266 -22.36 -8.37 -15.08
CA ASP A 266 -22.60 -9.82 -15.11
C ASP A 266 -21.83 -10.56 -14.00
N TYR A 267 -21.26 -9.83 -13.03
CA TYR A 267 -20.52 -10.41 -11.90
C TYR A 267 -21.38 -10.43 -10.64
N GLU A 268 -21.67 -11.61 -10.12
CA GLU A 268 -22.51 -11.80 -8.94
C GLU A 268 -21.88 -11.25 -7.65
N HIS A 269 -20.54 -11.28 -7.57
CA HIS A 269 -19.80 -11.03 -6.32
C HIS A 269 -18.95 -9.77 -6.34
N LEU A 270 -19.03 -8.97 -7.39
CA LEU A 270 -18.24 -7.74 -7.52
C LEU A 270 -19.17 -6.55 -7.72
N LYS A 271 -18.91 -5.49 -6.99
CA LYS A 271 -19.65 -4.25 -7.02
C LYS A 271 -18.75 -3.03 -6.91
N VAL A 272 -19.22 -1.92 -7.42
CA VAL A 272 -18.66 -0.58 -7.21
C VAL A 272 -19.75 0.37 -6.74
N PRO A 273 -19.41 1.43 -6.01
CA PRO A 273 -20.37 2.48 -5.67
C PRO A 273 -20.95 3.14 -6.91
N THR A 274 -22.18 3.64 -6.80
CA THR A 274 -22.83 4.41 -7.87
C THR A 274 -22.44 5.88 -7.76
N VAL A 275 -21.84 6.45 -8.80
CA VAL A 275 -21.48 7.88 -8.83
C VAL A 275 -22.72 8.76 -8.94
N VAL A 276 -22.82 9.76 -8.07
CA VAL A 276 -23.87 10.78 -8.10
C VAL A 276 -23.32 12.04 -8.77
N SER A 277 -23.51 12.12 -10.09
CA SER A 277 -22.88 13.16 -10.93
C SER A 277 -23.31 14.58 -10.57
N GLU A 278 -24.56 14.79 -10.06
CA GLU A 278 -25.07 16.09 -9.63
C GLU A 278 -24.22 16.71 -8.50
N TYR A 279 -23.66 15.87 -7.63
CA TYR A 279 -22.83 16.29 -6.49
C TYR A 279 -21.35 15.98 -6.68
N SER A 280 -20.93 15.66 -7.90
CA SER A 280 -19.52 15.40 -8.24
C SER A 280 -18.94 16.53 -9.09
N THR A 281 -17.69 16.92 -8.79
CA THR A 281 -16.93 17.97 -9.47
C THR A 281 -15.47 17.55 -9.59
N ASP A 282 -14.57 18.40 -10.07
CA ASP A 282 -13.14 18.18 -10.07
C ASP A 282 -12.53 17.99 -8.66
N GLN A 283 -13.16 18.57 -7.63
CA GLN A 283 -12.69 18.56 -6.23
C GLN A 283 -13.53 17.71 -5.28
N ILE A 284 -14.68 17.22 -5.73
CA ILE A 284 -15.62 16.45 -4.92
C ILE A 284 -16.11 15.24 -5.73
N LEU A 285 -15.96 14.06 -5.17
CA LEU A 285 -16.54 12.83 -5.71
C LEU A 285 -17.62 12.34 -4.75
N SER A 286 -18.86 12.33 -5.22
CA SER A 286 -20.02 11.83 -4.49
C SER A 286 -20.49 10.50 -5.08
N MET A 287 -20.60 9.49 -4.23
CA MET A 287 -21.00 8.14 -4.63
C MET A 287 -21.89 7.51 -3.55
N SER A 288 -22.60 6.43 -3.87
CA SER A 288 -23.39 5.68 -2.90
C SER A 288 -22.51 5.27 -1.72
N TYR A 289 -23.05 5.38 -0.50
CA TYR A 289 -22.41 4.81 0.68
C TYR A 289 -22.61 3.30 0.68
N GLU A 290 -21.52 2.55 0.78
CA GLU A 290 -21.56 1.11 0.82
C GLU A 290 -21.22 0.62 2.23
N GLU A 291 -22.07 -0.23 2.80
CA GLU A 291 -21.82 -0.90 4.06
C GLU A 291 -21.03 -2.18 3.82
N GLY A 292 -20.12 -2.51 4.75
CA GLY A 292 -19.32 -3.72 4.67
C GLY A 292 -18.15 -3.66 5.66
N SER A 293 -17.47 -4.78 5.81
CA SER A 293 -16.26 -4.88 6.62
C SER A 293 -15.04 -4.69 5.74
N GLU A 294 -14.09 -3.85 6.17
CA GLU A 294 -12.79 -3.75 5.51
C GLU A 294 -12.07 -5.11 5.55
N PHE A 295 -11.31 -5.41 4.51
CA PHE A 295 -10.42 -6.57 4.51
C PHE A 295 -9.34 -6.33 5.56
N SER A 296 -9.40 -7.05 6.67
CA SER A 296 -8.39 -7.02 7.73
C SER A 296 -7.92 -8.43 8.03
N PHE A 297 -6.68 -8.52 8.50
CA PHE A 297 -6.09 -9.78 8.96
C PHE A 297 -6.81 -10.36 10.20
N GLU A 298 -7.64 -9.58 10.86
CA GLU A 298 -8.37 -9.93 12.07
C GLU A 298 -9.81 -10.42 11.81
N ASN A 299 -10.28 -10.36 10.56
CA ASN A 299 -11.64 -10.79 10.23
C ASN A 299 -11.76 -12.30 10.35
N SER A 300 -12.71 -12.76 11.17
CA SER A 300 -13.04 -14.16 11.40
C SER A 300 -13.83 -14.79 10.24
N LEU A 301 -13.29 -14.68 9.02
CA LEU A 301 -13.89 -15.35 7.86
C LEU A 301 -13.79 -16.87 8.00
N SER A 302 -14.85 -17.56 7.63
CA SER A 302 -14.79 -19.01 7.50
C SER A 302 -13.73 -19.43 6.48
N LYS A 303 -13.19 -20.64 6.59
CA LYS A 303 -12.23 -21.17 5.60
C LYS A 303 -12.79 -21.14 4.19
N SER A 304 -14.08 -21.44 4.04
CA SER A 304 -14.77 -21.40 2.76
C SER A 304 -14.81 -20.00 2.17
N ASP A 305 -15.16 -19.00 3.00
CA ASP A 305 -15.27 -17.60 2.54
C ASP A 305 -13.91 -17.02 2.18
N ARG A 306 -12.84 -17.36 2.92
CA ARG A 306 -11.46 -16.97 2.61
C ARG A 306 -11.03 -17.50 1.24
N ASN A 307 -11.30 -18.78 0.97
CA ASN A 307 -10.97 -19.40 -0.32
C ASN A 307 -11.77 -18.77 -1.45
N ARG A 308 -13.08 -18.58 -1.27
CA ARG A 308 -13.95 -17.95 -2.26
C ARG A 308 -13.52 -16.51 -2.56
N LEU A 309 -13.15 -15.76 -1.52
CA LEU A 309 -12.62 -14.39 -1.66
C LEU A 309 -11.39 -14.37 -2.58
N VAL A 310 -10.44 -15.28 -2.35
CA VAL A 310 -9.22 -15.37 -3.14
C VAL A 310 -9.52 -15.79 -4.58
N GLU A 311 -10.42 -16.75 -4.81
CA GLU A 311 -10.83 -17.15 -6.15
C GLU A 311 -11.42 -15.97 -6.94
N VAL A 312 -12.31 -15.18 -6.31
CA VAL A 312 -12.91 -13.99 -6.95
C VAL A 312 -11.85 -12.92 -7.24
N LEU A 313 -10.89 -12.67 -6.33
CA LEU A 313 -9.84 -11.68 -6.55
C LEU A 313 -8.83 -12.11 -7.63
N ILE A 314 -8.50 -13.39 -7.71
CA ILE A 314 -7.67 -13.93 -8.80
C ILE A 314 -8.42 -13.78 -10.14
N GLN A 315 -9.70 -14.13 -10.17
CA GLN A 315 -10.51 -13.99 -11.37
C GLN A 315 -10.59 -12.53 -11.80
N LEU A 316 -10.88 -11.61 -10.88
CA LEU A 316 -10.88 -10.17 -11.15
C LEU A 316 -9.56 -9.70 -11.78
N LEU A 317 -8.42 -10.09 -11.21
CA LEU A 317 -7.11 -9.71 -11.73
C LEU A 317 -6.89 -10.20 -13.16
N LEU A 318 -7.27 -11.46 -13.45
CA LEU A 318 -7.15 -12.03 -14.79
C LEU A 318 -8.10 -11.35 -15.79
N ASP A 319 -9.33 -11.04 -15.37
CA ASP A 319 -10.30 -10.31 -16.19
C ASP A 319 -9.85 -8.88 -16.47
N GLU A 320 -9.28 -8.18 -15.49
CA GLU A 320 -8.69 -6.84 -15.65
C GLU A 320 -7.59 -6.85 -16.72
N ILE A 321 -6.71 -7.85 -16.70
CA ILE A 321 -5.59 -7.94 -17.66
C ILE A 321 -6.09 -8.36 -19.05
N PHE A 322 -6.90 -9.40 -19.12
CA PHE A 322 -7.18 -10.10 -20.37
C PHE A 322 -8.48 -9.67 -21.05
N ILE A 323 -9.51 -9.33 -20.28
CA ILE A 323 -10.85 -9.03 -20.79
C ILE A 323 -11.09 -7.52 -20.81
N PHE A 324 -10.95 -6.86 -19.67
CA PHE A 324 -11.20 -5.42 -19.57
C PHE A 324 -10.06 -4.61 -20.19
N GLN A 325 -8.84 -5.15 -20.17
CA GLN A 325 -7.60 -4.44 -20.51
C GLN A 325 -7.50 -3.09 -19.78
N PHE A 326 -7.96 -3.10 -18.55
CA PHE A 326 -8.03 -1.96 -17.67
C PHE A 326 -7.92 -2.42 -16.21
N VAL A 327 -6.89 -1.98 -15.51
CA VAL A 327 -6.54 -2.45 -14.16
C VAL A 327 -6.62 -1.34 -13.14
N GLN A 328 -7.32 -1.58 -12.04
CA GLN A 328 -7.17 -0.79 -10.81
C GLN A 328 -5.86 -1.21 -10.14
N THR A 329 -4.92 -0.29 -10.00
CA THR A 329 -3.52 -0.59 -9.68
C THR A 329 -3.14 -0.46 -8.20
N ASP A 330 -4.05 0.00 -7.33
CA ASP A 330 -3.79 0.14 -5.90
C ASP A 330 -4.20 -1.12 -5.12
N PRO A 331 -3.25 -1.99 -4.72
CA PRO A 331 -3.55 -3.23 -4.02
C PRO A 331 -3.88 -3.05 -2.53
N ASN A 332 -4.13 -1.80 -2.09
CA ASN A 332 -4.46 -1.52 -0.70
C ASN A 332 -5.78 -2.18 -0.32
N LEU A 333 -5.74 -3.08 0.66
CA LEU A 333 -6.90 -3.82 1.13
C LEU A 333 -8.02 -2.93 1.69
N ALA A 334 -7.69 -1.75 2.18
CA ALA A 334 -8.69 -0.76 2.61
C ALA A 334 -9.59 -0.23 1.47
N ASN A 335 -9.21 -0.51 0.20
CA ASN A 335 -10.03 -0.18 -0.97
C ASN A 335 -11.10 -1.23 -1.26
N PHE A 336 -11.21 -2.27 -0.44
CA PHE A 336 -12.18 -3.34 -0.60
C PHE A 336 -13.05 -3.50 0.65
N LEU A 337 -14.35 -3.63 0.46
CA LEU A 337 -15.27 -4.05 1.51
C LEU A 337 -15.84 -5.42 1.20
N LEU A 338 -16.08 -6.21 2.23
CA LEU A 338 -16.83 -7.45 2.13
C LEU A 338 -18.18 -7.28 2.81
N LYS A 339 -19.25 -7.52 2.06
CA LYS A 339 -20.58 -7.69 2.62
C LYS A 339 -20.79 -9.16 2.92
N SER A 340 -20.96 -9.48 4.19
CA SER A 340 -21.16 -10.88 4.63
C SER A 340 -22.47 -11.45 4.10
N GLU A 341 -23.51 -10.63 4.05
CA GLU A 341 -24.78 -11.00 3.44
C GLU A 341 -24.63 -11.03 1.91
N GLY A 342 -24.82 -12.19 1.31
CA GLY A 342 -24.68 -12.41 -0.14
C GLY A 342 -23.24 -12.58 -0.62
N PHE A 343 -22.21 -12.43 0.22
CA PHE A 343 -20.80 -12.51 -0.17
C PHE A 343 -20.46 -11.60 -1.36
N GLU A 344 -20.61 -10.30 -1.19
CA GLU A 344 -20.32 -9.29 -2.21
C GLU A 344 -19.06 -8.50 -1.86
N ILE A 345 -18.13 -8.36 -2.80
CA ILE A 345 -16.92 -7.56 -2.69
C ILE A 345 -17.16 -6.22 -3.36
N VAL A 346 -17.02 -5.14 -2.60
CA VAL A 346 -17.17 -3.76 -3.11
C VAL A 346 -15.81 -3.11 -3.25
N LEU A 347 -15.48 -2.66 -4.47
CA LEU A 347 -14.28 -1.88 -4.74
C LEU A 347 -14.61 -0.39 -4.58
N LEU A 348 -13.81 0.33 -3.79
CA LEU A 348 -14.12 1.72 -3.37
C LEU A 348 -13.28 2.80 -4.06
N ASP A 349 -12.04 2.51 -4.44
CA ASP A 349 -11.09 3.52 -4.94
C ASP A 349 -10.63 3.19 -6.37
N PHE A 350 -10.79 4.15 -7.27
CA PHE A 350 -10.46 4.05 -8.68
C PHE A 350 -9.60 5.23 -9.16
N GLY A 351 -8.99 5.96 -8.23
CA GLY A 351 -8.08 7.06 -8.53
C GLY A 351 -6.78 6.60 -9.21
N SER A 352 -6.46 5.33 -9.07
CA SER A 352 -5.26 4.72 -9.65
C SER A 352 -5.65 3.58 -10.58
N CYS A 353 -5.99 3.89 -11.83
CA CYS A 353 -6.29 2.91 -12.87
C CYS A 353 -5.41 3.13 -14.09
N THR A 354 -5.09 2.04 -14.82
CA THR A 354 -4.32 2.11 -16.05
C THR A 354 -4.88 1.19 -17.14
N ASN A 355 -4.72 1.59 -18.39
CA ASN A 355 -5.00 0.69 -19.51
C ASN A 355 -3.88 -0.34 -19.62
N VAL A 356 -4.23 -1.57 -19.96
CA VAL A 356 -3.28 -2.65 -20.26
C VAL A 356 -2.96 -2.58 -21.76
N THR A 357 -1.70 -2.37 -22.08
CA THR A 357 -1.25 -2.37 -23.48
C THR A 357 -1.34 -3.76 -24.10
N SER A 358 -1.47 -3.84 -25.41
CA SER A 358 -1.48 -5.13 -26.10
C SER A 358 -0.18 -5.91 -25.87
N GLU A 359 0.94 -5.22 -25.76
CA GLU A 359 2.24 -5.81 -25.45
C GLU A 359 2.25 -6.46 -24.07
N THR A 360 1.80 -5.74 -23.05
CA THR A 360 1.70 -6.25 -21.67
C THR A 360 0.71 -7.43 -21.59
N LYS A 361 -0.47 -7.31 -22.23
CA LYS A 361 -1.44 -8.41 -22.29
C LYS A 361 -0.83 -9.68 -22.90
N ASN A 362 -0.17 -9.54 -24.07
CA ASN A 362 0.44 -10.68 -24.75
C ASN A 362 1.57 -11.28 -23.91
N LEU A 363 2.37 -10.45 -23.23
CA LEU A 363 3.41 -10.93 -22.35
C LEU A 363 2.84 -11.76 -21.19
N TYR A 364 1.75 -11.32 -20.56
CA TYR A 364 1.07 -12.09 -19.52
C TYR A 364 0.41 -13.36 -20.06
N ALA A 365 -0.11 -13.36 -21.31
CA ALA A 365 -0.62 -14.56 -21.96
C ALA A 365 0.49 -15.58 -22.22
N ASP A 366 1.63 -15.12 -22.76
CA ASP A 366 2.81 -15.97 -22.98
C ASP A 366 3.35 -16.54 -21.65
N LEU A 367 3.40 -15.72 -20.59
CA LEU A 367 3.79 -16.17 -19.23
C LEU A 367 2.83 -17.24 -18.68
N LEU A 368 1.53 -17.05 -18.89
CA LEU A 368 0.51 -18.00 -18.48
C LEU A 368 0.68 -19.33 -19.24
N ASP A 369 0.79 -19.29 -20.55
CA ASP A 369 0.90 -20.48 -21.39
C ASP A 369 2.18 -21.26 -21.10
N VAL A 370 3.33 -20.58 -20.98
CA VAL A 370 4.59 -21.26 -20.63
C VAL A 370 4.57 -21.80 -19.21
N GLY A 371 4.00 -21.06 -18.26
CA GLY A 371 3.84 -21.49 -16.87
C GLY A 371 3.00 -22.76 -16.73
N LEU A 372 1.90 -22.83 -17.49
CA LEU A 372 1.00 -24.00 -17.51
C LEU A 372 1.64 -25.26 -18.12
N THR A 373 2.78 -25.14 -18.83
CA THR A 373 3.53 -26.33 -19.27
C THR A 373 4.15 -27.09 -18.11
N LEU A 374 4.37 -26.45 -16.97
CA LEU A 374 5.09 -26.98 -15.81
C LEU A 374 6.47 -27.55 -16.18
N ASP A 375 7.07 -27.04 -17.25
CA ASP A 375 8.39 -27.45 -17.76
C ASP A 375 9.44 -26.41 -17.40
N ARG A 376 10.36 -26.76 -16.49
CA ARG A 376 11.46 -25.89 -16.02
C ARG A 376 12.23 -25.27 -17.17
N LYS A 377 12.61 -26.07 -18.18
CA LYS A 377 13.45 -25.60 -19.28
C LYS A 377 12.72 -24.55 -20.11
N LYS A 378 11.44 -24.81 -20.43
CA LYS A 378 10.62 -23.86 -21.18
C LYS A 378 10.41 -22.58 -20.42
N ILE A 379 10.05 -22.65 -19.13
CA ILE A 379 9.85 -21.48 -18.28
C ILE A 379 11.14 -20.66 -18.19
N LYS A 380 12.27 -21.30 -17.89
CA LYS A 380 13.55 -20.60 -17.76
C LYS A 380 14.00 -19.95 -19.07
N ASN A 381 13.91 -20.66 -20.19
CA ASN A 381 14.23 -20.14 -21.52
C ASN A 381 13.35 -18.93 -21.89
N PHE A 382 12.06 -18.99 -21.58
CA PHE A 382 11.15 -17.88 -21.81
C PHE A 382 11.54 -16.66 -20.99
N LEU A 383 11.79 -16.82 -19.69
CA LEU A 383 12.21 -15.72 -18.81
C LEU A 383 13.50 -15.05 -19.30
N PHE A 384 14.43 -15.87 -19.82
CA PHE A 384 15.67 -15.38 -20.41
C PHE A 384 15.41 -14.60 -21.71
N GLN A 385 14.66 -15.19 -22.65
CA GLN A 385 14.35 -14.56 -23.95
C GLN A 385 13.58 -13.26 -23.83
N LYS A 386 12.74 -13.13 -22.81
CA LYS A 386 11.96 -11.90 -22.54
C LYS A 386 12.73 -10.89 -21.67
N GLY A 387 13.98 -11.15 -21.34
CA GLY A 387 14.83 -10.25 -20.56
C GLY A 387 14.48 -10.17 -19.05
N PHE A 388 13.70 -11.11 -18.52
CA PHE A 388 13.46 -11.21 -17.08
C PHE A 388 14.66 -11.75 -16.32
N LEU A 389 15.56 -12.45 -17.01
CA LEU A 389 16.82 -12.95 -16.46
C LEU A 389 17.98 -12.32 -17.23
N PRO A 390 19.08 -11.91 -16.55
CA PRO A 390 20.25 -11.35 -17.21
C PRO A 390 21.03 -12.44 -17.98
N ASP A 391 21.80 -12.01 -18.98
CA ASP A 391 22.63 -12.89 -19.81
C ASP A 391 23.68 -13.62 -18.98
N GLU A 392 24.26 -12.93 -17.99
CA GLU A 392 25.25 -13.48 -17.07
C GLU A 392 24.69 -13.48 -15.65
N MET A 393 24.68 -14.65 -15.02
CA MET A 393 24.27 -14.85 -13.63
C MET A 393 25.36 -15.58 -12.86
N ASP A 394 25.62 -15.16 -11.64
CA ASP A 394 26.43 -15.96 -10.75
C ASP A 394 25.74 -17.30 -10.40
N MET A 395 26.53 -18.24 -9.90
CA MET A 395 26.03 -19.58 -9.58
C MET A 395 24.94 -19.55 -8.48
N ALA A 396 25.05 -18.66 -7.51
CA ALA A 396 24.08 -18.56 -6.42
C ALA A 396 22.74 -18.07 -6.91
N THR A 397 22.70 -17.00 -7.71
CA THR A 397 21.50 -16.45 -8.34
C THR A 397 20.83 -17.48 -9.27
N ASN A 398 21.62 -18.16 -10.10
CA ASN A 398 21.10 -19.21 -10.99
C ASN A 398 20.47 -20.38 -10.22
N ASN A 399 21.08 -20.82 -9.11
CA ASN A 399 20.55 -21.87 -8.26
C ASN A 399 19.23 -21.43 -7.59
N LEU A 400 19.16 -20.19 -7.10
CA LEU A 400 17.93 -19.65 -6.52
C LEU A 400 16.78 -19.60 -7.52
N ILE A 401 17.02 -19.14 -8.75
CA ILE A 401 16.02 -19.12 -9.83
C ILE A 401 15.52 -20.54 -10.12
N ASN A 402 16.44 -21.49 -10.26
CA ASN A 402 16.07 -22.89 -10.49
C ASN A 402 15.22 -23.42 -9.32
N GLN A 403 15.60 -23.12 -8.08
CA GLN A 403 14.87 -23.54 -6.89
C GLN A 403 13.48 -22.92 -6.82
N LEU A 404 13.32 -21.62 -7.18
CA LEU A 404 12.02 -20.97 -7.25
C LEU A 404 11.12 -21.61 -8.31
N ILE A 405 11.64 -21.83 -9.51
CA ILE A 405 10.87 -22.47 -10.60
C ILE A 405 10.45 -23.90 -10.20
N ASP A 406 11.38 -24.69 -9.65
CA ASP A 406 11.10 -26.07 -9.23
C ASP A 406 10.07 -26.12 -8.11
N THR A 407 10.20 -25.24 -7.11
CA THR A 407 9.25 -25.16 -6.01
C THR A 407 7.85 -24.78 -6.52
N ALA A 408 7.76 -23.80 -7.44
CA ALA A 408 6.50 -23.40 -8.03
C ALA A 408 5.84 -24.54 -8.82
N ILE A 409 6.62 -25.24 -9.65
CA ILE A 409 6.12 -26.41 -10.42
C ILE A 409 5.64 -27.50 -9.47
N ASP A 410 6.44 -27.85 -8.49
CA ASP A 410 6.12 -28.89 -7.51
C ASP A 410 4.85 -28.60 -6.72
N GLU A 411 4.71 -27.36 -6.21
CA GLU A 411 3.55 -26.97 -5.42
C GLU A 411 2.28 -26.87 -6.25
N LEU A 412 2.38 -26.41 -7.50
CA LEU A 412 1.25 -26.35 -8.42
C LEU A 412 0.85 -27.74 -8.93
N ALA A 413 1.81 -28.65 -9.15
CA ALA A 413 1.52 -29.98 -9.71
C ALA A 413 1.00 -30.97 -8.67
N ARG A 414 1.41 -30.87 -7.41
CA ARG A 414 1.12 -31.88 -6.38
C ARG A 414 -0.25 -31.78 -5.74
N ASN A 415 -0.87 -30.61 -5.75
CA ASN A 415 -2.11 -30.37 -5.02
C ASN A 415 -3.19 -29.81 -5.93
N ASP A 416 -4.42 -30.30 -5.78
CA ASP A 416 -5.59 -29.71 -6.44
C ASP A 416 -5.81 -28.26 -6.02
N ASN A 417 -5.43 -27.91 -4.77
CA ASN A 417 -5.49 -26.57 -4.21
C ASN A 417 -4.10 -26.08 -3.78
N PHE A 418 -3.70 -24.94 -4.26
CA PHE A 418 -2.49 -24.24 -3.84
C PHE A 418 -2.67 -23.67 -2.43
N ASP A 419 -1.76 -24.00 -1.51
CA ASP A 419 -1.77 -23.58 -0.10
C ASP A 419 -0.87 -22.34 0.10
N PHE A 420 -1.47 -21.16 0.11
CA PHE A 420 -0.70 -19.90 0.26
C PHE A 420 0.02 -19.80 1.60
N ALA A 421 -0.52 -20.37 2.68
CA ALA A 421 0.09 -20.26 4.01
C ALA A 421 1.38 -21.06 4.14
N ASN A 422 1.40 -22.25 3.53
CA ASN A 422 2.49 -23.21 3.65
C ASN A 422 3.36 -23.31 2.40
N SER A 423 3.22 -22.37 1.46
CA SER A 423 4.02 -22.34 0.25
C SER A 423 5.47 -21.93 0.55
N LYS A 424 6.41 -22.78 0.15
CA LYS A 424 7.85 -22.52 0.26
C LYS A 424 8.34 -21.41 -0.67
N ILE A 425 7.55 -21.06 -1.69
CA ILE A 425 7.85 -19.92 -2.57
C ILE A 425 8.03 -18.64 -1.74
N PHE A 426 7.14 -18.41 -0.75
CA PHE A 426 7.23 -17.22 0.10
C PHE A 426 8.46 -17.25 1.02
N GLU A 427 8.88 -18.42 1.49
CA GLU A 427 10.12 -18.55 2.27
C GLU A 427 11.34 -18.21 1.42
N LEU A 428 11.38 -18.66 0.16
CA LEU A 428 12.46 -18.34 -0.78
C LEU A 428 12.46 -16.85 -1.14
N ILE A 429 11.28 -16.23 -1.21
CA ILE A 429 11.12 -14.80 -1.46
C ILE A 429 11.54 -13.94 -0.25
N GLU A 430 11.33 -14.38 0.97
CA GLU A 430 11.70 -13.66 2.22
C GLU A 430 13.21 -13.72 2.53
N LEU A 431 13.97 -14.64 1.92
CA LEU A 431 15.41 -14.74 2.12
C LEU A 431 16.14 -13.51 1.53
N GLU A 432 17.21 -13.05 2.25
CA GLU A 432 18.01 -11.86 1.88
C GLU A 432 18.54 -11.85 0.43
N GLN A 433 18.46 -12.99 -0.25
CA GLN A 433 18.89 -13.20 -1.63
C GLN A 433 18.07 -12.42 -2.66
N LEU A 434 16.84 -11.97 -2.32
CA LEU A 434 16.05 -11.11 -3.21
C LEU A 434 16.60 -9.71 -3.40
N LYS A 435 17.50 -9.25 -2.55
CA LYS A 435 18.26 -8.00 -2.79
C LYS A 435 19.06 -8.08 -4.08
N GLU A 436 19.52 -9.28 -4.46
CA GLU A 436 20.19 -9.53 -5.74
C GLU A 436 19.17 -9.60 -6.90
N PHE A 437 17.96 -10.12 -6.66
CA PHE A 437 16.91 -10.21 -7.68
C PHE A 437 16.41 -8.83 -8.17
N GLN A 438 16.34 -7.84 -7.28
CA GLN A 438 15.97 -6.46 -7.66
C GLN A 438 17.01 -5.80 -8.58
N LYS A 439 18.24 -6.24 -8.56
CA LYS A 439 19.28 -5.78 -9.50
C LYS A 439 19.14 -6.41 -10.89
N ILE A 440 18.42 -7.52 -10.97
CA ILE A 440 18.37 -8.39 -12.15
C ILE A 440 17.22 -8.01 -13.08
N ILE A 441 16.06 -7.57 -12.56
CA ILE A 441 14.92 -7.20 -13.41
C ILE A 441 15.21 -5.84 -14.05
N PRO A 442 15.42 -5.77 -15.37
CA PRO A 442 15.62 -4.49 -16.04
C PRO A 442 14.31 -3.69 -15.96
N GLN A 443 14.25 -2.71 -15.08
CA GLN A 443 13.08 -1.80 -14.94
C GLN A 443 12.82 -0.97 -16.21
N THR A 444 13.75 -0.95 -17.16
CA THR A 444 13.73 -0.11 -18.36
C THR A 444 13.08 -0.77 -19.58
N LEU A 445 12.83 -2.08 -19.57
CA LEU A 445 12.30 -2.81 -20.73
C LEU A 445 10.78 -3.03 -20.69
N LEU A 446 10.13 -2.74 -19.58
CA LEU A 446 8.72 -3.05 -19.37
C LEU A 446 7.89 -1.78 -19.23
N GLY A 447 6.72 -1.75 -19.82
CA GLY A 447 5.79 -0.61 -19.69
C GLY A 447 5.36 -0.36 -18.23
N ALA A 448 4.95 0.88 -17.95
CA ALA A 448 4.49 1.25 -16.61
C ALA A 448 3.29 0.40 -16.14
N ASP A 449 2.41 0.00 -17.06
CA ASP A 449 1.28 -0.88 -16.80
C ASP A 449 1.72 -2.25 -16.28
N PHE A 450 2.79 -2.85 -16.86
CA PHE A 450 3.35 -4.11 -16.39
C PHE A 450 3.80 -4.01 -14.92
N VAL A 451 4.52 -2.95 -14.57
CA VAL A 451 5.01 -2.73 -13.19
C VAL A 451 3.85 -2.58 -12.21
N PHE A 452 2.80 -1.85 -12.57
CA PHE A 452 1.62 -1.69 -11.73
C PHE A 452 0.87 -3.01 -11.53
N ILE A 453 0.74 -3.82 -12.58
CA ILE A 453 0.12 -5.15 -12.49
C ILE A 453 0.93 -6.08 -11.59
N GLN A 454 2.27 -6.10 -11.73
CA GLN A 454 3.14 -6.90 -10.85
C GLN A 454 2.96 -6.52 -9.37
N ARG A 455 2.86 -5.21 -9.08
CA ARG A 455 2.61 -4.74 -7.71
C ARG A 455 1.27 -5.21 -7.18
N LYS A 456 0.21 -5.17 -8.00
CA LYS A 456 -1.10 -5.70 -7.62
C LYS A 456 -1.05 -7.21 -7.36
N ILE A 457 -0.38 -7.96 -8.22
CA ILE A 457 -0.16 -9.41 -8.03
C ILE A 457 0.55 -9.66 -6.70
N LEU A 458 1.66 -8.98 -6.43
CA LEU A 458 2.42 -9.16 -5.20
C LEU A 458 1.59 -8.83 -3.95
N GLY A 459 0.86 -7.71 -3.97
CA GLY A 459 -0.03 -7.31 -2.88
C GLY A 459 -1.12 -8.37 -2.60
N PHE A 460 -1.71 -8.92 -3.65
CA PHE A 460 -2.68 -10.00 -3.53
C PHE A 460 -2.06 -11.30 -3.00
N LEU A 461 -0.89 -11.69 -3.48
CA LEU A 461 -0.19 -12.89 -3.00
C LEU A 461 0.11 -12.81 -1.50
N LEU A 462 0.60 -11.67 -1.03
CA LEU A 462 0.86 -11.43 0.39
C LEU A 462 -0.43 -11.47 1.23
N PHE A 463 -1.52 -10.91 0.70
CA PHE A 463 -2.82 -11.00 1.35
C PHE A 463 -3.34 -12.44 1.39
N PHE A 464 -3.26 -13.19 0.30
CA PHE A 464 -3.70 -14.59 0.24
C PHE A 464 -2.95 -15.48 1.23
N LYS A 465 -1.63 -15.24 1.38
CA LYS A 465 -0.80 -15.87 2.41
C LYS A 465 -1.32 -15.54 3.81
N SER A 466 -1.59 -14.27 4.08
CA SER A 466 -1.97 -13.79 5.42
C SER A 466 -3.32 -14.32 5.92
N ILE A 467 -4.26 -14.57 5.00
CA ILE A 467 -5.57 -15.17 5.32
C ILE A 467 -5.57 -16.69 5.19
N GLU A 468 -4.42 -17.31 4.96
CA GLU A 468 -4.24 -18.77 4.89
C GLU A 468 -5.17 -19.46 3.86
N ALA A 469 -5.31 -18.86 2.68
CA ALA A 469 -6.20 -19.38 1.65
C ALA A 469 -5.65 -20.62 0.94
N LYS A 470 -6.58 -21.48 0.46
CA LYS A 470 -6.27 -22.64 -0.37
C LYS A 470 -7.21 -22.68 -1.56
N VAL A 471 -6.68 -22.54 -2.77
CA VAL A 471 -7.50 -22.40 -3.98
C VAL A 471 -6.96 -23.21 -5.16
N PRO A 472 -7.83 -23.65 -6.10
CA PRO A 472 -7.43 -24.46 -7.26
C PRO A 472 -6.82 -23.58 -8.36
N ILE A 473 -5.67 -22.97 -8.10
CA ILE A 473 -5.01 -22.00 -8.99
C ILE A 473 -4.84 -22.55 -10.41
N LEU A 474 -4.31 -23.77 -10.57
CA LEU A 474 -4.12 -24.34 -11.90
C LEU A 474 -5.43 -24.46 -12.69
N LYS A 475 -6.53 -24.80 -12.02
CA LYS A 475 -7.85 -24.91 -12.66
C LYS A 475 -8.33 -23.53 -13.13
N ILE A 476 -8.12 -22.50 -12.31
CA ILE A 476 -8.48 -21.11 -12.65
C ILE A 476 -7.64 -20.64 -13.84
N LEU A 477 -6.32 -20.81 -13.80
CA LEU A 477 -5.41 -20.35 -14.86
C LEU A 477 -5.66 -21.08 -16.19
N LYS A 478 -5.89 -22.40 -16.17
CA LYS A 478 -6.21 -23.20 -17.36
C LYS A 478 -7.47 -22.71 -18.08
N LYS A 479 -8.49 -22.25 -17.34
CA LYS A 479 -9.71 -21.69 -17.93
C LYS A 479 -9.40 -20.48 -18.81
N TYR A 480 -8.46 -19.63 -18.39
CA TYR A 480 -8.07 -18.42 -19.13
C TYR A 480 -7.20 -18.75 -20.35
N SER A 481 -6.22 -19.65 -20.23
CA SER A 481 -5.40 -20.09 -21.38
C SER A 481 -6.27 -20.64 -22.53
N LEU A 482 -7.25 -21.51 -22.23
CA LEU A 482 -8.19 -22.04 -23.22
C LEU A 482 -9.06 -20.97 -23.90
N THR A 483 -9.40 -19.90 -23.18
CA THR A 483 -10.21 -18.78 -23.71
C THR A 483 -9.46 -18.00 -24.79
N PHE A 484 -8.12 -17.97 -24.74
CA PHE A 484 -7.29 -17.20 -25.69
C PHE A 484 -6.84 -18.04 -26.89
N GLN A 485 -6.74 -19.38 -26.75
CA GLN A 485 -6.41 -20.28 -27.87
C GLN A 485 -7.56 -20.41 -28.89
N ASN A 486 -8.80 -20.06 -28.50
CA ASN A 486 -9.99 -20.14 -29.34
C ASN A 486 -10.45 -18.81 -29.96
N LYS A 487 -9.66 -17.77 -29.83
CA LYS A 487 -9.86 -16.45 -30.48
C LYS A 487 -8.68 -16.09 -31.36
#